data_c8e125bd88de86a83057bd9d5a195f37
#
_entry.id   c8e125bd88de86a83057bd9d5a195f37
#
_cell.length_a   1.000
_cell.length_b   1.000
_cell.length_c   1.000
_cell.angle_alpha   90.00
_cell.angle_beta   90.00
_cell.angle_gamma   90.00
#
_symmetry.space_group_name_H-M   'P 1'
#
loop_
_entity.id
_entity.type
_entity.pdbx_description
1 polymer ?
#
loop_
_entity_poly.entity_id
_entity_poly.type
_entity_poly.pdbx_seq_one_letter_code
_entity_poly.pdbx_strand_id
1 'polypeptide(L)'
;RPVLEAWVDIGELEEYPSNKIPGFYERLAAWLPSLVEHRCNYGERGGFLRRVEEGTWAGHILEHVTLELQNLAGLPGGFGKARETSEYGVYKVVVRAWHEEVTRTALHMARDLIMAAIEDKPFDVAGAIDELGDMVDSKCLGPSTASIVDAADDRDIPAIRLLADGNLVQIGYGAAMRRIWTAETDRTSAIAETISRDKDLTKELISSCGVPIPEGREVTSAADAWEAAEEIGLPVCVKPRDGNHGRGVFIDVKTREEVEKAYAVAIDEGSAVLVERSIPGTEHRLLVIGGKLAAANRGDMITVTGDGQSTVNELIANQINTDPRRGHSELHPLSIIHIDSAARMELSRQGLEPESVPAKDRDVLIQRNANHAFDVTDEVHPETAALAALAARIVGLDIAGIDLVCQDISRPLGEQGGAIVEVNAGP
;
A
#
# COMPACT_ATOMS: atom_id res chain seq x y z
N ARG A 1 23.79 3.12 -5.75
CA ARG A 1 22.44 3.03 -6.34
C ARG A 1 22.53 3.01 -7.87
N PRO A 2 21.77 2.15 -8.60
CA PRO A 2 21.85 2.05 -10.05
C PRO A 2 21.35 3.32 -10.75
N VAL A 3 21.97 3.64 -11.88
CA VAL A 3 21.59 4.76 -12.75
C VAL A 3 21.59 4.32 -14.21
N LEU A 4 20.77 4.95 -15.03
CA LEU A 4 20.85 4.90 -16.48
C LEU A 4 21.66 6.10 -16.96
N GLU A 5 22.67 5.85 -17.77
CA GLU A 5 23.48 6.88 -18.42
C GLU A 5 23.15 6.91 -19.92
N ALA A 6 22.83 8.08 -20.44
CA ALA A 6 22.57 8.31 -21.85
C ALA A 6 23.49 9.42 -22.38
N TRP A 7 24.02 9.21 -23.59
CA TRP A 7 24.71 10.23 -24.39
C TRP A 7 23.71 10.76 -25.40
N VAL A 8 23.39 12.03 -25.30
CA VAL A 8 22.30 12.67 -26.02
C VAL A 8 22.88 13.77 -26.89
N ASP A 9 22.85 13.55 -28.21
CA ASP A 9 23.15 14.58 -29.20
C ASP A 9 21.87 15.39 -29.42
N ILE A 10 21.89 16.67 -29.05
CA ILE A 10 20.77 17.60 -29.22
C ILE A 10 20.85 18.38 -30.54
N GLY A 11 21.94 18.18 -31.32
CA GLY A 11 22.10 18.75 -32.66
C GLY A 11 21.90 20.26 -32.69
N GLU A 12 21.01 20.72 -33.60
CA GLU A 12 20.72 22.15 -33.76
C GLU A 12 20.07 22.81 -32.53
N LEU A 13 19.49 22.01 -31.62
CA LEU A 13 18.91 22.55 -30.38
C LEU A 13 19.95 23.16 -29.42
N GLU A 14 21.25 22.96 -29.68
CA GLU A 14 22.32 23.63 -28.94
C GLU A 14 22.27 25.16 -29.11
N GLU A 15 21.81 25.62 -30.28
CA GLU A 15 21.63 27.06 -30.58
C GLU A 15 20.30 27.62 -30.05
N TYR A 16 19.38 26.74 -29.60
CA TYR A 16 18.02 27.07 -29.18
C TYR A 16 17.72 26.61 -27.74
N PRO A 17 18.29 27.29 -26.72
CA PRO A 17 17.87 27.07 -25.33
C PRO A 17 16.35 27.35 -25.19
N SER A 18 15.75 26.76 -24.17
CA SER A 18 14.29 26.74 -23.93
C SER A 18 13.59 28.09 -24.05
N ASN A 19 14.23 29.18 -23.62
CA ASN A 19 13.70 30.55 -23.70
C ASN A 19 13.65 31.14 -25.12
N LYS A 20 14.33 30.50 -26.08
CA LYS A 20 14.27 30.88 -27.51
C LYS A 20 13.22 30.09 -28.30
N ILE A 21 12.55 29.11 -27.70
CA ILE A 21 11.55 28.28 -28.32
C ILE A 21 10.15 28.81 -27.97
N PRO A 22 9.40 29.39 -28.91
CA PRO A 22 8.10 30.02 -28.61
C PRO A 22 7.08 29.03 -28.03
N GLY A 23 6.48 29.39 -26.90
CA GLY A 23 5.42 28.60 -26.24
C GLY A 23 5.88 27.28 -25.59
N PHE A 24 7.20 26.98 -25.60
CA PHE A 24 7.71 25.75 -25.02
C PHE A 24 7.49 25.65 -23.51
N TYR A 25 7.81 26.72 -22.79
CA TYR A 25 7.62 26.78 -21.34
C TYR A 25 6.15 26.54 -20.95
N GLU A 26 5.24 27.24 -21.60
CA GLU A 26 3.81 27.17 -21.32
C GLU A 26 3.26 25.76 -21.56
N ARG A 27 3.67 25.11 -22.66
CA ARG A 27 3.26 23.73 -22.99
C ARG A 27 3.82 22.75 -21.97
N LEU A 28 5.12 22.81 -21.68
CA LEU A 28 5.75 21.90 -20.74
C LEU A 28 5.15 22.02 -19.33
N ALA A 29 4.94 23.24 -18.85
CA ALA A 29 4.35 23.49 -17.54
C ALA A 29 2.86 23.08 -17.46
N ALA A 30 2.10 23.19 -18.56
CA ALA A 30 0.73 22.74 -18.64
C ALA A 30 0.62 21.21 -18.69
N TRP A 31 1.52 20.53 -19.38
CA TRP A 31 1.53 19.07 -19.49
C TRP A 31 2.04 18.36 -18.24
N LEU A 32 3.02 18.94 -17.57
CA LEU A 32 3.65 18.40 -16.37
C LEU A 32 3.69 19.45 -15.24
N PRO A 33 2.53 19.83 -14.67
CA PRO A 33 2.46 20.88 -13.66
C PRO A 33 3.25 20.54 -12.37
N SER A 34 3.44 19.26 -12.07
CA SER A 34 4.23 18.75 -10.93
C SER A 34 5.74 19.00 -11.06
N LEU A 35 6.25 19.38 -12.24
CA LEU A 35 7.62 19.90 -12.39
C LEU A 35 7.93 21.13 -11.51
N VAL A 36 6.91 21.78 -10.97
CA VAL A 36 7.08 22.83 -9.95
C VAL A 36 7.78 22.31 -8.68
N GLU A 37 7.69 21.01 -8.37
CA GLU A 37 8.35 20.40 -7.21
C GLU A 37 9.87 20.21 -7.44
N HIS A 38 10.35 20.27 -8.67
CA HIS A 38 11.74 20.13 -9.01
C HIS A 38 12.55 21.40 -8.66
N ARG A 39 13.45 21.27 -7.70
CA ARG A 39 14.21 22.40 -7.14
C ARG A 39 15.41 22.83 -7.99
N CYS A 40 15.97 21.86 -8.78
CA CYS A 40 17.17 22.11 -9.58
C CYS A 40 18.31 22.77 -8.78
N ASN A 41 19.17 23.54 -9.45
CA ASN A 41 20.28 24.23 -8.81
C ASN A 41 19.87 25.40 -7.90
N TYR A 42 18.63 25.88 -7.99
CA TYR A 42 18.11 26.96 -7.12
C TYR A 42 17.80 26.49 -5.71
N GLY A 43 17.58 25.17 -5.51
CA GLY A 43 17.27 24.58 -4.21
C GLY A 43 15.87 24.89 -3.68
N GLU A 44 15.05 25.66 -4.42
CA GLU A 44 13.70 26.08 -4.05
C GLU A 44 12.63 25.48 -4.97
N ARG A 45 11.41 25.38 -4.50
CA ARG A 45 10.25 24.92 -5.28
C ARG A 45 10.07 25.80 -6.52
N GLY A 46 9.89 25.17 -7.68
CA GLY A 46 9.81 25.88 -8.97
C GLY A 46 11.16 26.20 -9.61
N GLY A 47 12.27 25.84 -8.97
CA GLY A 47 13.61 26.17 -9.49
C GLY A 47 13.91 25.62 -10.87
N PHE A 48 13.36 24.43 -11.20
CA PHE A 48 13.50 23.88 -12.55
C PHE A 48 12.70 24.68 -13.59
N LEU A 49 11.42 24.96 -13.33
CA LEU A 49 10.57 25.75 -14.25
C LEU A 49 11.16 27.15 -14.48
N ARG A 50 11.65 27.78 -13.43
CA ARG A 50 12.40 29.04 -13.54
C ARG A 50 13.62 28.90 -14.45
N ARG A 51 14.36 27.78 -14.35
CA ARG A 51 15.51 27.50 -15.21
C ARG A 51 15.10 27.32 -16.68
N VAL A 52 13.94 26.72 -16.93
CA VAL A 52 13.37 26.59 -18.29
C VAL A 52 12.97 27.96 -18.86
N GLU A 53 12.41 28.84 -18.04
CA GLU A 53 12.01 30.21 -18.42
C GLU A 53 13.24 31.10 -18.71
N GLU A 54 14.28 31.02 -17.89
CA GLU A 54 15.52 31.78 -18.06
C GLU A 54 16.37 31.28 -19.24
N GLY A 55 16.23 30.02 -19.59
CA GLY A 55 16.92 29.36 -20.70
C GLY A 55 17.83 28.21 -20.24
N THR A 56 17.53 27.01 -20.74
CA THR A 56 18.36 25.81 -20.54
C THR A 56 18.25 24.90 -21.75
N TRP A 57 19.14 23.90 -21.84
CA TRP A 57 19.27 23.02 -22.99
C TRP A 57 18.45 21.74 -22.86
N ALA A 58 18.10 21.14 -23.99
CA ALA A 58 17.26 19.96 -24.09
C ALA A 58 17.79 18.77 -23.26
N GLY A 59 19.12 18.60 -23.15
CA GLY A 59 19.73 17.54 -22.32
C GLY A 59 19.41 17.68 -20.82
N HIS A 60 19.38 18.90 -20.28
CA HIS A 60 19.00 19.16 -18.90
C HIS A 60 17.47 19.01 -18.69
N ILE A 61 16.68 19.41 -19.68
CA ILE A 61 15.21 19.24 -19.62
C ILE A 61 14.89 17.75 -19.65
N LEU A 62 15.55 16.96 -20.48
CA LEU A 62 15.38 15.51 -20.58
C LEU A 62 15.60 14.80 -19.26
N GLU A 63 16.62 15.20 -18.50
CA GLU A 63 16.86 14.69 -17.14
C GLU A 63 15.60 14.85 -16.25
N HIS A 64 15.12 16.09 -16.14
CA HIS A 64 14.01 16.43 -15.25
C HIS A 64 12.69 15.81 -15.70
N VAL A 65 12.40 15.81 -17.00
CA VAL A 65 11.16 15.19 -17.54
C VAL A 65 11.18 13.68 -17.37
N THR A 66 12.34 13.02 -17.56
CA THR A 66 12.48 11.58 -17.31
C THR A 66 12.20 11.23 -15.85
N LEU A 67 12.77 11.99 -14.92
CA LEU A 67 12.51 11.78 -13.48
C LEU A 67 11.04 12.01 -13.14
N GLU A 68 10.42 13.03 -13.74
CA GLU A 68 9.03 13.35 -13.48
C GLU A 68 8.07 12.27 -14.01
N LEU A 69 8.30 11.74 -15.22
CA LEU A 69 7.50 10.64 -15.75
C LEU A 69 7.61 9.40 -14.87
N GLN A 70 8.81 9.06 -14.37
CA GLN A 70 8.99 7.97 -13.42
C GLN A 70 8.24 8.23 -12.11
N ASN A 71 8.28 9.46 -11.59
CA ASN A 71 7.58 9.85 -10.36
C ASN A 71 6.05 9.76 -10.52
N LEU A 72 5.50 10.26 -11.62
CA LEU A 72 4.09 10.17 -11.95
C LEU A 72 3.61 8.72 -12.19
N ALA A 73 4.49 7.85 -12.67
CA ALA A 73 4.24 6.41 -12.79
C ALA A 73 4.36 5.63 -11.47
N GLY A 74 4.55 6.31 -10.31
CA GLY A 74 4.58 5.69 -8.98
C GLY A 74 5.97 5.33 -8.45
N LEU A 75 7.06 5.63 -9.17
CA LEU A 75 8.41 5.44 -8.65
C LEU A 75 8.82 6.64 -7.78
N PRO A 76 9.49 6.41 -6.63
CA PRO A 76 9.94 7.53 -5.80
C PRO A 76 10.93 8.43 -6.54
N GLY A 77 10.92 9.73 -6.23
CA GLY A 77 11.86 10.69 -6.78
C GLY A 77 13.33 10.24 -6.66
N GLY A 78 14.13 10.61 -7.62
CA GLY A 78 15.49 10.09 -7.76
C GLY A 78 16.54 11.15 -8.07
N PHE A 79 17.78 10.71 -8.15
CA PHE A 79 18.91 11.50 -8.59
C PHE A 79 18.90 11.63 -10.11
N GLY A 80 19.14 12.84 -10.59
CA GLY A 80 19.43 13.11 -11.99
C GLY A 80 20.59 14.09 -12.12
N LYS A 81 21.28 14.03 -13.25
CA LYS A 81 22.30 15.00 -13.64
C LYS A 81 22.55 15.00 -15.14
N ALA A 82 22.47 16.19 -15.73
CA ALA A 82 22.90 16.43 -17.10
C ALA A 82 24.16 17.29 -17.13
N ARG A 83 25.10 16.95 -18.02
CA ARG A 83 26.31 17.71 -18.24
C ARG A 83 26.68 17.70 -19.72
N GLU A 84 27.11 18.84 -20.19
CA GLU A 84 27.78 18.98 -21.48
C GLU A 84 29.09 18.14 -21.52
N THR A 85 29.39 17.57 -22.64
CA THR A 85 30.60 16.81 -22.89
C THR A 85 31.66 17.68 -23.60
N SER A 86 32.79 17.12 -23.98
CA SER A 86 33.76 17.79 -24.85
C SER A 86 33.33 17.88 -26.32
N GLU A 87 32.26 17.19 -26.68
CA GLU A 87 31.70 17.15 -28.03
C GLU A 87 30.53 18.13 -28.08
N TYR A 88 30.53 19.06 -29.04
CA TYR A 88 29.53 20.11 -29.18
C TYR A 88 28.13 19.52 -29.39
N GLY A 89 27.18 19.99 -28.61
CA GLY A 89 25.79 19.53 -28.66
C GLY A 89 25.52 18.15 -28.04
N VAL A 90 26.58 17.52 -27.46
CA VAL A 90 26.41 16.20 -26.82
C VAL A 90 26.38 16.32 -25.30
N TYR A 91 25.32 15.85 -24.71
CA TYR A 91 25.10 15.83 -23.26
C TYR A 91 25.14 14.43 -22.69
N LYS A 92 25.79 14.29 -21.55
CA LYS A 92 25.71 13.11 -20.72
C LYS A 92 24.58 13.30 -19.71
N VAL A 93 23.52 12.52 -19.87
CA VAL A 93 22.35 12.52 -18.99
C VAL A 93 22.35 11.27 -18.14
N VAL A 94 22.29 11.43 -16.84
CA VAL A 94 22.27 10.35 -15.85
C VAL A 94 21.03 10.50 -15.02
N VAL A 95 20.22 9.43 -14.91
CA VAL A 95 19.00 9.39 -14.11
C VAL A 95 18.97 8.15 -13.24
N ARG A 96 18.37 8.25 -12.05
CA ARG A 96 18.11 7.10 -11.18
C ARG A 96 17.36 6.02 -11.95
N ALA A 97 17.86 4.80 -11.91
CA ALA A 97 17.21 3.64 -12.51
C ALA A 97 16.69 2.71 -11.42
N TRP A 98 15.36 2.58 -11.34
CA TRP A 98 14.70 1.60 -10.50
C TRP A 98 14.63 0.23 -11.19
N HIS A 99 14.37 0.26 -12.51
CA HIS A 99 14.48 -0.86 -13.42
C HIS A 99 14.97 -0.34 -14.78
N GLU A 100 15.93 -1.04 -15.40
CA GLU A 100 16.57 -0.55 -16.63
C GLU A 100 15.57 -0.28 -17.75
N GLU A 101 14.68 -1.23 -18.03
CA GLU A 101 13.70 -1.13 -19.10
C GLU A 101 12.70 0.01 -18.88
N VAL A 102 12.15 0.13 -17.65
CA VAL A 102 11.24 1.21 -17.27
C VAL A 102 11.92 2.58 -17.43
N THR A 103 13.14 2.73 -16.90
CA THR A 103 13.86 4.00 -16.99
C THR A 103 14.25 4.35 -18.43
N ARG A 104 14.59 3.35 -19.24
CA ARG A 104 14.89 3.53 -20.68
C ARG A 104 13.64 3.98 -21.45
N THR A 105 12.50 3.36 -21.19
CA THR A 105 11.21 3.76 -21.80
C THR A 105 10.82 5.17 -21.35
N ALA A 106 10.94 5.49 -20.06
CA ALA A 106 10.69 6.85 -19.57
C ALA A 106 11.59 7.91 -20.25
N LEU A 107 12.88 7.59 -20.48
CA LEU A 107 13.80 8.47 -21.19
C LEU A 107 13.35 8.72 -22.65
N HIS A 108 12.90 7.69 -23.37
CA HIS A 108 12.39 7.84 -24.72
C HIS A 108 11.07 8.62 -24.76
N MET A 109 10.14 8.35 -23.88
CA MET A 109 8.89 9.10 -23.75
C MET A 109 9.14 10.57 -23.39
N ALA A 110 10.11 10.85 -22.50
CA ALA A 110 10.52 12.20 -22.15
C ALA A 110 11.09 12.95 -23.37
N ARG A 111 11.92 12.28 -24.20
CA ARG A 111 12.42 12.84 -25.45
C ARG A 111 11.24 13.20 -26.38
N ASP A 112 10.30 12.28 -26.58
CA ASP A 112 9.19 12.46 -27.51
C ASP A 112 8.24 13.56 -27.02
N LEU A 113 7.99 13.65 -25.71
CA LEU A 113 7.24 14.74 -25.08
C LEU A 113 7.92 16.11 -25.31
N ILE A 114 9.23 16.19 -25.07
CA ILE A 114 10.00 17.41 -25.26
C ILE A 114 9.97 17.83 -26.74
N MET A 115 10.17 16.89 -27.66
CA MET A 115 10.10 17.19 -29.10
C MET A 115 8.72 17.65 -29.53
N ALA A 116 7.67 17.02 -29.02
CA ALA A 116 6.29 17.47 -29.27
C ALA A 116 6.06 18.89 -28.73
N ALA A 117 6.59 19.19 -27.52
CA ALA A 117 6.51 20.53 -26.95
C ALA A 117 7.29 21.60 -27.74
N ILE A 118 8.43 21.23 -28.32
CA ILE A 118 9.23 22.11 -29.22
C ILE A 118 8.49 22.37 -30.52
N GLU A 119 7.93 21.33 -31.13
CA GLU A 119 7.29 21.38 -32.43
C GLU A 119 5.82 21.85 -32.41
N ASP A 120 5.29 22.18 -31.22
CA ASP A 120 3.88 22.53 -31.01
C ASP A 120 2.89 21.44 -31.49
N LYS A 121 3.22 20.19 -31.20
CA LYS A 121 2.41 19.00 -31.50
C LYS A 121 1.75 18.47 -30.24
N PRO A 122 0.56 17.85 -30.35
CA PRO A 122 -0.06 17.21 -29.18
C PRO A 122 0.77 16.00 -28.71
N PHE A 123 0.75 15.76 -27.39
CA PHE A 123 1.33 14.57 -26.77
C PHE A 123 0.35 14.01 -25.73
N ASP A 124 0.15 12.70 -25.73
CA ASP A 124 -0.70 12.01 -24.76
C ASP A 124 0.09 11.72 -23.48
N VAL A 125 0.12 12.69 -22.59
CA VAL A 125 0.81 12.59 -21.29
C VAL A 125 0.18 11.52 -20.41
N ALA A 126 -1.16 11.44 -20.37
CA ALA A 126 -1.87 10.49 -19.53
C ALA A 126 -1.58 9.04 -19.97
N GLY A 127 -1.69 8.77 -21.28
CA GLY A 127 -1.37 7.45 -21.83
C GLY A 127 0.09 7.04 -21.59
N ALA A 128 1.04 7.99 -21.67
CA ALA A 128 2.45 7.71 -21.36
C ALA A 128 2.67 7.38 -19.88
N ILE A 129 1.99 8.05 -18.95
CA ILE A 129 2.06 7.77 -17.53
C ILE A 129 1.42 6.41 -17.23
N ASP A 130 0.27 6.10 -17.81
CA ASP A 130 -0.43 4.82 -17.61
C ASP A 130 0.44 3.65 -18.14
N GLU A 131 1.03 3.76 -19.32
CA GLU A 131 1.94 2.75 -19.88
C GLU A 131 3.15 2.51 -18.97
N LEU A 132 3.77 3.60 -18.48
CA LEU A 132 4.88 3.46 -17.52
C LEU A 132 4.43 2.87 -16.19
N GLY A 133 3.24 3.18 -15.70
CA GLY A 133 2.63 2.61 -14.50
C GLY A 133 2.48 1.08 -14.62
N ASP A 134 1.93 0.61 -15.73
CA ASP A 134 1.80 -0.83 -16.02
C ASP A 134 3.18 -1.53 -16.05
N MET A 135 4.19 -0.85 -16.60
CA MET A 135 5.55 -1.36 -16.59
C MET A 135 6.16 -1.39 -15.18
N VAL A 136 5.90 -0.39 -14.34
CA VAL A 136 6.35 -0.35 -12.94
C VAL A 136 5.74 -1.52 -12.18
N ASP A 137 4.44 -1.74 -12.28
CA ASP A 137 3.73 -2.81 -11.59
C ASP A 137 4.23 -4.21 -12.01
N SER A 138 4.56 -4.39 -13.29
CA SER A 138 5.01 -5.69 -13.80
C SER A 138 6.50 -5.96 -13.62
N LYS A 139 7.36 -4.94 -13.57
CA LYS A 139 8.83 -5.09 -13.68
C LYS A 139 9.60 -4.61 -12.45
N CYS A 140 9.09 -3.66 -11.68
CA CYS A 140 9.79 -3.17 -10.50
C CYS A 140 9.59 -4.13 -9.30
N LEU A 141 10.35 -3.88 -8.23
CA LEU A 141 10.13 -4.59 -6.98
C LEU A 141 8.82 -4.07 -6.35
N GLY A 142 8.00 -4.98 -5.84
CA GLY A 142 6.85 -4.62 -5.02
C GLY A 142 7.25 -3.80 -3.78
N PRO A 143 6.35 -3.02 -3.20
CA PRO A 143 6.67 -1.98 -2.21
C PRO A 143 7.41 -2.51 -0.98
N SER A 144 7.01 -3.68 -0.44
CA SER A 144 7.69 -4.29 0.71
C SER A 144 9.12 -4.70 0.38
N THR A 145 9.33 -5.38 -0.77
CA THR A 145 10.68 -5.80 -1.21
C THR A 145 11.57 -4.59 -1.50
N ALA A 146 11.02 -3.56 -2.17
CA ALA A 146 11.74 -2.33 -2.46
C ALA A 146 12.21 -1.63 -1.18
N SER A 147 11.33 -1.51 -0.17
CA SER A 147 11.67 -0.92 1.13
C SER A 147 12.78 -1.68 1.86
N ILE A 148 12.76 -3.03 1.81
CA ILE A 148 13.81 -3.85 2.41
C ILE A 148 15.15 -3.68 1.66
N VAL A 149 15.11 -3.62 0.33
CA VAL A 149 16.31 -3.39 -0.52
C VAL A 149 16.87 -2.00 -0.29
N ASP A 150 16.06 -0.97 -0.23
CA ASP A 150 16.51 0.40 0.06
C ASP A 150 17.13 0.50 1.47
N ALA A 151 16.52 -0.15 2.46
CA ALA A 151 17.08 -0.22 3.81
C ALA A 151 18.42 -0.98 3.86
N ALA A 152 18.64 -1.97 3.00
CA ALA A 152 19.92 -2.65 2.84
C ALA A 152 20.95 -1.74 2.17
N ASP A 153 20.58 -1.06 1.08
CA ASP A 153 21.41 -0.09 0.35
C ASP A 153 21.90 1.05 1.27
N ASP A 154 21.01 1.58 2.12
CA ASP A 154 21.35 2.64 3.08
C ASP A 154 22.36 2.20 4.16
N ARG A 155 22.52 0.89 4.33
CA ARG A 155 23.50 0.27 5.24
C ARG A 155 24.72 -0.32 4.52
N ASP A 156 24.89 0.00 3.24
CA ASP A 156 25.93 -0.57 2.37
C ASP A 156 25.91 -2.12 2.32
N ILE A 157 24.72 -2.72 2.50
CA ILE A 157 24.51 -4.15 2.35
C ILE A 157 24.09 -4.42 0.91
N PRO A 158 24.85 -5.19 0.13
CA PRO A 158 24.54 -5.44 -1.28
C PRO A 158 23.24 -6.22 -1.43
N ALA A 159 22.39 -5.79 -2.37
CA ALA A 159 21.20 -6.49 -2.79
C ALA A 159 21.34 -6.95 -4.25
N ILE A 160 21.01 -8.19 -4.54
CA ILE A 160 21.08 -8.80 -5.87
C ILE A 160 19.71 -9.37 -6.21
N ARG A 161 19.04 -8.77 -7.19
CA ARG A 161 17.80 -9.32 -7.73
C ARG A 161 18.10 -10.60 -8.49
N LEU A 162 17.44 -11.71 -8.12
CA LEU A 162 17.73 -13.04 -8.69
C LEU A 162 16.81 -13.37 -9.88
N LEU A 163 15.67 -12.71 -10.00
CA LEU A 163 14.74 -12.81 -11.12
C LEU A 163 14.58 -11.44 -11.78
N ALA A 164 14.58 -11.38 -13.10
CA ALA A 164 14.45 -10.11 -13.83
C ALA A 164 13.18 -9.35 -13.46
N ASP A 165 12.04 -10.05 -13.40
CA ASP A 165 10.70 -9.48 -13.21
C ASP A 165 10.02 -10.07 -11.96
N GLY A 166 10.74 -10.26 -10.85
CA GLY A 166 10.19 -10.86 -9.63
C GLY A 166 10.77 -10.26 -8.36
N ASN A 167 10.15 -10.58 -7.24
CA ASN A 167 10.51 -10.06 -5.92
C ASN A 167 11.51 -10.96 -5.15
N LEU A 168 12.20 -11.87 -5.84
CA LEU A 168 13.25 -12.69 -5.21
C LEU A 168 14.58 -11.94 -5.23
N VAL A 169 15.06 -11.56 -4.05
CA VAL A 169 16.28 -10.79 -3.87
C VAL A 169 17.21 -11.48 -2.87
N GLN A 170 18.50 -11.51 -3.17
CA GLN A 170 19.55 -11.88 -2.23
C GLN A 170 20.09 -10.61 -1.58
N ILE A 171 20.16 -10.60 -0.25
CA ILE A 171 20.75 -9.53 0.56
C ILE A 171 22.01 -10.05 1.23
N GLY A 172 23.14 -9.31 1.05
CA GLY A 172 24.44 -9.67 1.57
C GLY A 172 25.14 -10.82 0.83
N TYR A 173 26.25 -11.27 1.40
CA TYR A 173 27.11 -12.32 0.84
C TYR A 173 27.47 -13.40 1.86
N GLY A 174 27.92 -14.55 1.35
CA GLY A 174 28.52 -15.63 2.12
C GLY A 174 27.56 -16.18 3.19
N ALA A 175 28.08 -16.45 4.36
CA ALA A 175 27.31 -17.08 5.45
C ALA A 175 26.23 -16.19 6.06
N ALA A 176 26.36 -14.86 5.94
CA ALA A 176 25.37 -13.89 6.42
C ALA A 176 24.28 -13.56 5.39
N MET A 177 24.43 -14.04 4.14
CA MET A 177 23.45 -13.87 3.08
C MET A 177 22.06 -14.32 3.51
N ARG A 178 21.05 -13.55 3.07
CA ARG A 178 19.64 -13.93 3.16
C ARG A 178 18.95 -13.75 1.82
N ARG A 179 17.96 -14.58 1.55
CA ARG A 179 17.04 -14.38 0.44
C ARG A 179 15.70 -13.91 0.97
N ILE A 180 15.12 -12.98 0.26
CA ILE A 180 13.75 -12.51 0.52
C ILE A 180 12.93 -12.75 -0.73
N TRP A 181 11.66 -13.08 -0.54
CA TRP A 181 10.64 -13.11 -1.56
C TRP A 181 9.44 -12.34 -1.04
N THR A 182 9.13 -11.22 -1.66
CA THR A 182 8.22 -10.21 -1.09
C THR A 182 8.70 -9.74 0.29
N ALA A 183 7.96 -9.97 1.35
CA ALA A 183 8.35 -9.68 2.74
C ALA A 183 8.69 -10.95 3.54
N GLU A 184 8.91 -12.10 2.89
CA GLU A 184 9.32 -13.34 3.55
C GLU A 184 10.82 -13.60 3.40
N THR A 185 11.44 -14.18 4.42
CA THR A 185 12.86 -14.56 4.39
C THR A 185 13.03 -16.06 4.18
N ASP A 186 14.23 -16.49 3.81
CA ASP A 186 14.63 -17.89 3.74
C ASP A 186 14.70 -18.61 5.11
N ARG A 187 14.32 -17.94 6.20
CA ARG A 187 14.10 -18.54 7.51
C ARG A 187 12.67 -18.98 7.74
N THR A 188 11.72 -18.49 6.96
CA THR A 188 10.35 -18.98 6.96
C THR A 188 10.31 -20.31 6.20
N SER A 189 9.87 -21.39 6.86
CA SER A 189 9.76 -22.68 6.20
C SER A 189 8.45 -22.78 5.40
N ALA A 190 8.42 -23.65 4.39
CA ALA A 190 7.18 -23.97 3.67
C ALA A 190 6.07 -24.51 4.61
N ILE A 191 6.46 -25.19 5.69
CA ILE A 191 5.51 -25.66 6.72
C ILE A 191 4.89 -24.47 7.45
N ALA A 192 5.71 -23.48 7.85
CA ALA A 192 5.23 -22.29 8.55
C ALA A 192 4.29 -21.47 7.67
N GLU A 193 4.63 -21.29 6.39
CA GLU A 193 3.77 -20.62 5.41
C GLU A 193 2.44 -21.36 5.22
N THR A 194 2.48 -22.71 5.13
CA THR A 194 1.26 -23.53 5.01
C THR A 194 0.38 -23.39 6.26
N ILE A 195 0.97 -23.40 7.47
CA ILE A 195 0.24 -23.20 8.72
C ILE A 195 -0.44 -21.83 8.72
N SER A 196 0.28 -20.74 8.36
CA SER A 196 -0.27 -19.39 8.39
C SER A 196 -1.45 -19.18 7.42
N ARG A 197 -1.53 -19.96 6.34
CA ARG A 197 -2.66 -19.95 5.40
C ARG A 197 -3.90 -20.67 5.94
N ASP A 198 -3.74 -21.60 6.86
CA ASP A 198 -4.85 -22.29 7.52
C ASP A 198 -5.16 -21.57 8.86
N LYS A 199 -6.20 -20.72 8.82
CA LYS A 199 -6.57 -19.88 9.97
C LYS A 199 -7.00 -20.70 11.19
N ASP A 200 -7.64 -21.84 10.99
CA ASP A 200 -8.09 -22.69 12.09
C ASP A 200 -6.92 -23.42 12.75
N LEU A 201 -6.06 -24.04 11.94
CA LEU A 201 -4.85 -24.67 12.44
C LEU A 201 -3.93 -23.69 13.16
N THR A 202 -3.76 -22.49 12.60
CA THR A 202 -2.99 -21.41 13.24
C THR A 202 -3.56 -21.07 14.62
N LYS A 203 -4.87 -20.85 14.72
CA LYS A 203 -5.54 -20.54 15.97
C LYS A 203 -5.42 -21.67 17.00
N GLU A 204 -5.63 -22.91 16.57
CA GLU A 204 -5.48 -24.08 17.45
C GLU A 204 -4.06 -24.15 18.03
N LEU A 205 -3.04 -23.97 17.20
CA LEU A 205 -1.65 -24.01 17.64
C LEU A 205 -1.31 -22.90 18.62
N ILE A 206 -1.65 -21.65 18.29
CA ILE A 206 -1.30 -20.50 19.17
C ILE A 206 -2.11 -20.54 20.48
N SER A 207 -3.38 -20.95 20.42
CA SER A 207 -4.23 -21.12 21.62
C SER A 207 -3.71 -22.19 22.56
N SER A 208 -3.23 -23.32 22.02
CA SER A 208 -2.62 -24.41 22.82
C SER A 208 -1.41 -23.95 23.64
N CYS A 209 -0.77 -22.85 23.22
CA CYS A 209 0.36 -22.21 23.91
C CYS A 209 -0.05 -21.03 24.78
N GLY A 210 -1.35 -20.80 25.00
CA GLY A 210 -1.88 -19.77 25.87
C GLY A 210 -2.01 -18.38 25.25
N VAL A 211 -1.90 -18.26 23.91
CA VAL A 211 -2.18 -17.02 23.21
C VAL A 211 -3.70 -16.82 23.11
N PRO A 212 -4.27 -15.68 23.54
CA PRO A 212 -5.70 -15.45 23.47
C PRO A 212 -6.17 -15.31 22.01
N ILE A 213 -7.18 -16.08 21.65
CA ILE A 213 -7.85 -16.06 20.34
C ILE A 213 -9.35 -15.88 20.51
N PRO A 214 -10.11 -15.42 19.50
CA PRO A 214 -11.56 -15.47 19.53
C PRO A 214 -12.07 -16.91 19.62
N GLU A 215 -12.99 -17.17 20.52
CA GLU A 215 -13.73 -18.44 20.57
C GLU A 215 -14.65 -18.56 19.35
N GLY A 216 -14.64 -19.69 18.67
CA GLY A 216 -15.46 -19.87 17.48
C GLY A 216 -15.32 -21.25 16.84
N ARG A 217 -16.11 -21.47 15.78
CA ARG A 217 -16.09 -22.71 14.99
C ARG A 217 -16.51 -22.50 13.54
N GLU A 218 -16.14 -23.48 12.72
CA GLU A 218 -16.67 -23.58 11.34
C GLU A 218 -18.13 -24.01 11.36
N VAL A 219 -18.90 -23.48 10.40
CA VAL A 219 -20.33 -23.71 10.26
C VAL A 219 -20.67 -24.10 8.82
N THR A 220 -21.68 -24.96 8.66
CA THR A 220 -22.02 -25.57 7.38
C THR A 220 -23.33 -25.09 6.76
N SER A 221 -24.10 -24.28 7.50
CA SER A 221 -25.36 -23.69 7.04
C SER A 221 -25.68 -22.41 7.82
N ALA A 222 -26.61 -21.61 7.30
CA ALA A 222 -27.08 -20.42 8.00
C ALA A 222 -27.74 -20.76 9.36
N ALA A 223 -28.43 -21.91 9.45
CA ALA A 223 -29.01 -22.39 10.71
C ALA A 223 -27.93 -22.80 11.72
N ASP A 224 -26.88 -23.50 11.26
CA ASP A 224 -25.73 -23.87 12.06
C ASP A 224 -24.93 -22.63 12.51
N ALA A 225 -24.86 -21.60 11.65
CA ALA A 225 -24.23 -20.31 12.02
C ALA A 225 -24.98 -19.60 13.16
N TRP A 226 -26.30 -19.66 13.15
CA TRP A 226 -27.09 -19.12 14.25
C TRP A 226 -26.90 -19.95 15.55
N GLU A 227 -26.91 -21.28 15.44
CA GLU A 227 -26.64 -22.15 16.58
C GLU A 227 -25.26 -21.86 17.21
N ALA A 228 -24.22 -21.72 16.38
CA ALA A 228 -22.89 -21.32 16.84
C ALA A 228 -22.91 -19.94 17.54
N ALA A 229 -23.66 -18.98 17.01
CA ALA A 229 -23.78 -17.65 17.60
C ALA A 229 -24.45 -17.68 18.98
N GLU A 230 -25.47 -18.55 19.16
CA GLU A 230 -26.13 -18.75 20.46
C GLU A 230 -25.20 -19.45 21.47
N GLU A 231 -24.41 -20.43 21.03
CA GLU A 231 -23.42 -21.15 21.86
C GLU A 231 -22.30 -20.23 22.35
N ILE A 232 -21.71 -19.44 21.43
CA ILE A 232 -20.58 -18.54 21.71
C ILE A 232 -21.03 -17.30 22.52
N GLY A 233 -22.26 -16.86 22.30
CA GLY A 233 -22.85 -15.63 22.84
C GLY A 233 -22.59 -14.41 21.93
N LEU A 234 -23.67 -13.65 21.75
CA LEU A 234 -23.67 -12.43 20.91
C LEU A 234 -22.94 -11.27 21.59
N PRO A 235 -22.32 -10.35 20.85
CA PRO A 235 -22.21 -10.31 19.39
C PRO A 235 -21.15 -11.27 18.84
N VAL A 236 -21.33 -11.68 17.57
CA VAL A 236 -20.36 -12.53 16.86
C VAL A 236 -19.79 -11.86 15.63
N CYS A 237 -18.66 -12.40 15.15
CA CYS A 237 -18.08 -12.15 13.85
C CYS A 237 -18.40 -13.33 12.94
N VAL A 238 -18.88 -13.06 11.71
CA VAL A 238 -19.12 -14.07 10.68
C VAL A 238 -18.19 -13.74 9.51
N LYS A 239 -17.37 -14.70 9.10
CA LYS A 239 -16.35 -14.47 8.05
C LYS A 239 -16.06 -15.71 7.24
N PRO A 240 -15.57 -15.58 5.98
CA PRO A 240 -15.03 -16.71 5.24
C PRO A 240 -13.76 -17.23 5.91
N ARG A 241 -13.51 -18.53 5.81
CA ARG A 241 -12.33 -19.22 6.36
C ARG A 241 -11.04 -18.79 5.66
N ASP A 242 -11.07 -18.65 4.34
CA ASP A 242 -9.95 -18.38 3.45
C ASP A 242 -10.07 -17.08 2.64
N GLY A 243 -10.94 -16.16 3.10
CA GLY A 243 -11.11 -14.83 2.51
C GLY A 243 -9.92 -13.90 2.78
N ASN A 244 -9.64 -13.00 1.83
CA ASN A 244 -8.59 -11.99 1.91
C ASN A 244 -9.16 -10.57 1.91
N HIS A 245 -8.39 -9.61 2.43
CA HIS A 245 -8.71 -8.17 2.45
C HIS A 245 -10.04 -7.80 3.13
N GLY A 246 -10.48 -8.60 4.12
CA GLY A 246 -11.71 -8.32 4.87
C GLY A 246 -13.02 -8.52 4.10
N ARG A 247 -12.98 -9.06 2.87
CA ARG A 247 -14.20 -9.33 2.10
C ARG A 247 -15.04 -10.41 2.77
N GLY A 248 -16.35 -10.17 2.85
CA GLY A 248 -17.28 -11.09 3.49
C GLY A 248 -17.15 -11.18 5.02
N VAL A 249 -16.41 -10.27 5.66
CA VAL A 249 -16.23 -10.21 7.12
C VAL A 249 -17.28 -9.28 7.73
N PHE A 250 -18.13 -9.83 8.59
CA PHE A 250 -19.18 -9.11 9.30
C PHE A 250 -18.91 -9.12 10.80
N ILE A 251 -18.72 -7.95 11.38
CA ILE A 251 -18.37 -7.75 12.79
C ILE A 251 -19.58 -7.22 13.56
N ASP A 252 -19.63 -7.50 14.86
CA ASP A 252 -20.67 -7.02 15.78
C ASP A 252 -22.10 -7.44 15.36
N VAL A 253 -22.21 -8.69 14.87
CA VAL A 253 -23.49 -9.28 14.42
C VAL A 253 -24.27 -9.73 15.65
N LYS A 254 -25.55 -9.28 15.77
CA LYS A 254 -26.34 -9.40 17.01
C LYS A 254 -27.65 -10.14 16.85
N THR A 255 -28.15 -10.30 15.64
CA THR A 255 -29.46 -10.89 15.39
C THR A 255 -29.35 -12.08 14.45
N ARG A 256 -30.34 -12.97 14.54
CA ARG A 256 -30.43 -14.14 13.66
C ARG A 256 -30.45 -13.73 12.19
N GLU A 257 -31.21 -12.72 11.85
CA GLU A 257 -31.31 -12.22 10.47
C GLU A 257 -29.96 -11.73 9.95
N GLU A 258 -29.19 -11.00 10.78
CA GLU A 258 -27.84 -10.55 10.41
C GLU A 258 -26.88 -11.73 10.25
N VAL A 259 -26.92 -12.73 11.14
CA VAL A 259 -26.07 -13.94 11.05
C VAL A 259 -26.35 -14.71 9.76
N GLU A 260 -27.64 -14.95 9.44
CA GLU A 260 -28.04 -15.67 8.23
C GLU A 260 -27.64 -14.92 6.94
N LYS A 261 -27.79 -13.58 6.93
CA LYS A 261 -27.32 -12.73 5.82
C LYS A 261 -25.81 -12.74 5.68
N ALA A 262 -25.08 -12.62 6.80
CA ALA A 262 -23.62 -12.64 6.82
C ALA A 262 -23.08 -13.99 6.34
N TYR A 263 -23.70 -15.11 6.77
CA TYR A 263 -23.38 -16.44 6.29
C TYR A 263 -23.53 -16.56 4.77
N ALA A 264 -24.65 -16.08 4.21
CA ALA A 264 -24.92 -16.15 2.78
C ALA A 264 -23.89 -15.41 1.93
N VAL A 265 -23.38 -14.28 2.43
CA VAL A 265 -22.31 -13.53 1.73
C VAL A 265 -20.95 -14.21 1.95
N ALA A 266 -20.64 -14.62 3.18
CA ALA A 266 -19.35 -15.19 3.52
C ALA A 266 -19.08 -16.51 2.78
N ILE A 267 -20.09 -17.34 2.53
CA ILE A 267 -19.93 -18.61 1.81
C ILE A 267 -19.65 -18.41 0.32
N ASP A 268 -20.08 -17.30 -0.27
CA ASP A 268 -19.79 -16.96 -1.66
C ASP A 268 -18.34 -16.42 -1.84
N GLU A 269 -17.71 -15.93 -0.75
CA GLU A 269 -16.36 -15.36 -0.75
C GLU A 269 -15.27 -16.36 -0.33
N GLY A 270 -15.61 -17.53 0.21
CA GLY A 270 -14.64 -18.53 0.67
C GLY A 270 -15.14 -19.97 0.65
N SER A 271 -14.24 -20.90 0.98
CA SER A 271 -14.54 -22.35 0.95
C SER A 271 -15.41 -22.84 2.11
N ALA A 272 -15.43 -22.09 3.22
CA ALA A 272 -16.21 -22.36 4.44
C ALA A 272 -16.44 -21.06 5.22
N VAL A 273 -17.32 -21.09 6.20
CA VAL A 273 -17.67 -19.93 7.04
C VAL A 273 -17.32 -20.22 8.50
N LEU A 274 -16.70 -19.23 9.14
CA LEU A 274 -16.39 -19.21 10.58
C LEU A 274 -17.34 -18.27 11.30
N VAL A 275 -17.84 -18.70 12.46
CA VAL A 275 -18.55 -17.86 13.43
C VAL A 275 -17.70 -17.80 14.69
N GLU A 276 -17.34 -16.59 15.09
CA GLU A 276 -16.44 -16.32 16.23
C GLU A 276 -17.02 -15.26 17.15
N ARG A 277 -16.63 -15.26 18.41
CA ARG A 277 -16.93 -14.17 19.34
C ARG A 277 -16.40 -12.85 18.79
N SER A 278 -17.23 -11.84 18.73
CA SER A 278 -16.79 -10.49 18.37
C SER A 278 -15.95 -9.90 19.52
N ILE A 279 -14.70 -9.58 19.24
CA ILE A 279 -13.80 -8.98 20.23
C ILE A 279 -14.05 -7.46 20.26
N PRO A 280 -14.30 -6.87 21.45
CA PRO A 280 -14.51 -5.44 21.54
C PRO A 280 -13.21 -4.66 21.40
N GLY A 281 -13.27 -3.54 20.70
CA GLY A 281 -12.12 -2.63 20.55
C GLY A 281 -11.75 -2.33 19.10
N THR A 282 -10.51 -1.96 18.92
CA THR A 282 -9.95 -1.52 17.63
C THR A 282 -8.95 -2.55 17.15
N GLU A 283 -8.91 -2.76 15.85
CA GLU A 283 -7.95 -3.63 15.19
C GLU A 283 -6.57 -2.99 15.16
N HIS A 284 -5.55 -3.81 15.42
CA HIS A 284 -4.14 -3.42 15.36
C HIS A 284 -3.38 -4.43 14.51
N ARG A 285 -2.48 -3.94 13.68
CA ARG A 285 -1.52 -4.74 12.92
C ARG A 285 -0.14 -4.60 13.54
N LEU A 286 0.41 -5.69 14.07
CA LEU A 286 1.73 -5.74 14.67
C LEU A 286 2.70 -6.46 13.74
N LEU A 287 3.80 -5.81 13.39
CA LEU A 287 4.88 -6.40 12.60
C LEU A 287 5.92 -7.01 13.55
N VAL A 288 6.11 -8.32 13.45
CA VAL A 288 7.13 -9.07 14.20
C VAL A 288 8.24 -9.47 13.25
N ILE A 289 9.49 -9.17 13.59
CA ILE A 289 10.68 -9.54 12.81
C ILE A 289 11.70 -10.21 13.72
N GLY A 290 12.15 -11.42 13.38
CA GLY A 290 13.14 -12.16 14.17
C GLY A 290 12.71 -12.39 15.61
N GLY A 291 11.41 -12.57 15.85
CA GLY A 291 10.84 -12.80 17.18
C GLY A 291 10.74 -11.56 18.06
N LYS A 292 10.74 -10.35 17.48
CA LYS A 292 10.59 -9.07 18.20
C LYS A 292 9.57 -8.20 17.48
N LEU A 293 8.78 -7.44 18.26
CA LEU A 293 7.95 -6.38 17.72
C LEU A 293 8.83 -5.33 17.04
N ALA A 294 8.55 -5.01 15.79
CA ALA A 294 9.26 -4.02 14.99
C ALA A 294 8.42 -2.76 14.74
N ALA A 295 7.11 -2.92 14.53
CA ALA A 295 6.17 -1.82 14.33
C ALA A 295 4.76 -2.25 14.73
N ALA A 296 3.89 -1.28 15.01
CA ALA A 296 2.47 -1.53 15.23
C ALA A 296 1.63 -0.37 14.68
N ASN A 297 0.58 -0.72 13.95
CA ASN A 297 -0.39 0.23 13.43
C ASN A 297 -1.75 -0.04 14.03
N ARG A 298 -2.50 1.05 14.31
CA ARG A 298 -3.91 1.01 14.66
C ARG A 298 -4.76 1.40 13.47
N GLY A 299 -5.81 0.66 13.26
CA GLY A 299 -6.86 0.99 12.30
C GLY A 299 -8.04 1.64 13.00
N ASP A 300 -8.52 2.77 12.48
CA ASP A 300 -9.72 3.41 13.00
C ASP A 300 -10.94 3.06 12.14
N MET A 301 -12.13 3.11 12.73
CA MET A 301 -13.38 2.97 11.98
C MET A 301 -13.50 4.08 10.95
N ILE A 302 -14.02 3.76 9.78
CA ILE A 302 -14.29 4.73 8.72
C ILE A 302 -15.66 5.35 8.94
N THR A 303 -15.68 6.66 9.18
CA THR A 303 -16.90 7.44 9.34
C THR A 303 -16.91 8.64 8.40
N VAL A 304 -18.09 9.07 7.97
CA VAL A 304 -18.30 10.34 7.27
C VAL A 304 -19.28 11.18 8.06
N THR A 305 -19.15 12.51 7.97
CA THR A 305 -20.06 13.44 8.63
C THR A 305 -21.02 14.03 7.59
N GLY A 306 -22.32 13.88 7.81
CA GLY A 306 -23.38 14.41 6.95
C GLY A 306 -23.32 15.92 6.85
N ASP A 307 -23.57 16.47 5.66
CA ASP A 307 -23.67 17.89 5.37
C ASP A 307 -25.13 18.35 5.11
N GLY A 308 -26.06 17.38 5.07
CA GLY A 308 -27.47 17.61 4.77
C GLY A 308 -27.78 17.79 3.28
N GLN A 309 -26.83 17.54 2.38
CA GLN A 309 -26.94 17.75 0.93
C GLN A 309 -26.38 16.59 0.12
N SER A 310 -25.22 16.08 0.49
CA SER A 310 -24.51 15.02 -0.22
C SER A 310 -24.97 13.63 0.21
N THR A 311 -25.01 12.70 -0.73
CA THR A 311 -25.24 11.28 -0.46
C THR A 311 -24.06 10.65 0.29
N VAL A 312 -24.27 9.49 0.92
CA VAL A 312 -23.19 8.75 1.57
C VAL A 312 -22.03 8.46 0.59
N ASN A 313 -22.34 8.07 -0.67
CA ASN A 313 -21.34 7.86 -1.71
C ASN A 313 -20.49 9.11 -1.98
N GLU A 314 -21.12 10.27 -2.10
CA GLU A 314 -20.43 11.55 -2.33
C GLU A 314 -19.60 11.97 -1.10
N LEU A 315 -20.11 11.74 0.11
CA LEU A 315 -19.37 12.02 1.34
C LEU A 315 -18.10 11.15 1.44
N ILE A 316 -18.17 9.84 1.11
CA ILE A 316 -16.99 8.97 1.05
C ILE A 316 -15.99 9.50 0.03
N ALA A 317 -16.44 9.85 -1.17
CA ALA A 317 -15.57 10.38 -2.22
C ALA A 317 -14.85 11.66 -1.78
N ASN A 318 -15.57 12.58 -1.10
CA ASN A 318 -15.07 13.90 -0.76
C ASN A 318 -14.33 13.99 0.58
N GLN A 319 -14.71 13.17 1.58
CA GLN A 319 -14.13 13.25 2.92
C GLN A 319 -13.05 12.18 3.17
N ILE A 320 -13.17 11.00 2.52
CA ILE A 320 -12.29 9.86 2.76
C ILE A 320 -11.33 9.64 1.59
N ASN A 321 -11.85 9.52 0.37
CA ASN A 321 -11.04 9.14 -0.80
C ASN A 321 -10.19 10.28 -1.37
N THR A 322 -10.28 11.48 -0.81
CA THR A 322 -9.38 12.60 -1.09
C THR A 322 -8.05 12.55 -0.33
N ASP A 323 -7.89 11.64 0.63
CA ASP A 323 -6.61 11.44 1.33
C ASP A 323 -5.54 10.97 0.32
N PRO A 324 -4.43 11.72 0.14
CA PRO A 324 -3.40 11.38 -0.85
C PRO A 324 -2.68 10.03 -0.58
N ARG A 325 -2.86 9.45 0.61
CA ARG A 325 -2.35 8.11 0.93
C ARG A 325 -3.21 7.00 0.35
N ARG A 326 -4.41 7.30 -0.19
CA ARG A 326 -5.35 6.33 -0.77
C ARG A 326 -5.14 6.19 -2.26
N GLY A 327 -5.24 4.96 -2.74
CA GLY A 327 -5.17 4.66 -4.16
C GLY A 327 -5.64 3.25 -4.50
N HIS A 328 -5.55 2.92 -5.78
CA HIS A 328 -6.01 1.64 -6.33
C HIS A 328 -4.91 0.58 -6.40
N SER A 329 -3.64 0.98 -6.27
CA SER A 329 -2.49 0.10 -6.35
C SER A 329 -1.87 -0.18 -4.97
N GLU A 330 -1.08 -1.24 -4.86
CA GLU A 330 -0.31 -1.60 -3.66
C GLU A 330 0.77 -0.58 -3.28
N LEU A 331 1.06 0.38 -4.15
CA LEU A 331 1.98 1.50 -3.85
C LEU A 331 1.37 2.50 -2.86
N HIS A 332 0.05 2.49 -2.70
CA HIS A 332 -0.63 3.37 -1.75
C HIS A 332 -0.82 2.64 -0.41
N PRO A 333 -0.44 3.28 0.71
CA PRO A 333 -0.57 2.66 2.03
C PRO A 333 -2.02 2.42 2.47
N LEU A 334 -2.98 3.11 1.85
CA LEU A 334 -4.40 2.98 2.12
C LEU A 334 -5.18 2.75 0.82
N SER A 335 -6.15 1.83 0.86
CA SER A 335 -7.05 1.56 -0.28
C SER A 335 -8.15 2.61 -0.39
N ILE A 336 -8.66 2.81 -1.60
CA ILE A 336 -9.90 3.55 -1.84
C ILE A 336 -11.06 2.83 -1.15
N ILE A 337 -11.90 3.57 -0.44
CA ILE A 337 -13.09 3.03 0.22
C ILE A 337 -14.23 2.90 -0.76
N HIS A 338 -14.76 1.68 -0.86
CA HIS A 338 -15.96 1.33 -1.60
C HIS A 338 -17.03 0.79 -0.67
N ILE A 339 -18.30 0.96 -1.03
CA ILE A 339 -19.41 0.38 -0.27
C ILE A 339 -19.59 -1.07 -0.71
N ASP A 340 -19.03 -1.98 0.06
CA ASP A 340 -19.20 -3.43 -0.04
C ASP A 340 -20.42 -3.95 0.73
N SER A 341 -20.58 -5.27 0.83
CA SER A 341 -21.69 -5.90 1.56
C SER A 341 -21.66 -5.60 3.05
N ALA A 342 -20.47 -5.51 3.67
CA ALA A 342 -20.33 -5.19 5.09
C ALA A 342 -20.69 -3.72 5.36
N ALA A 343 -20.23 -2.81 4.53
CA ALA A 343 -20.58 -1.39 4.61
C ALA A 343 -22.10 -1.18 4.39
N ARG A 344 -22.72 -1.91 3.45
CA ARG A 344 -24.19 -1.86 3.26
C ARG A 344 -24.95 -2.33 4.50
N MET A 345 -24.50 -3.40 5.16
CA MET A 345 -25.11 -3.86 6.42
C MET A 345 -24.96 -2.80 7.51
N GLU A 346 -23.80 -2.16 7.62
CA GLU A 346 -23.57 -1.12 8.61
C GLU A 346 -24.45 0.13 8.36
N LEU A 347 -24.61 0.53 7.10
CA LEU A 347 -25.54 1.60 6.72
C LEU A 347 -26.99 1.24 7.04
N SER A 348 -27.40 0.01 6.72
CA SER A 348 -28.75 -0.48 7.01
C SER A 348 -29.08 -0.46 8.51
N ARG A 349 -28.11 -0.81 9.38
CA ARG A 349 -28.24 -0.69 10.86
C ARG A 349 -28.53 0.75 11.31
N GLN A 350 -28.04 1.72 10.55
CA GLN A 350 -28.24 3.15 10.81
C GLN A 350 -29.46 3.73 10.09
N GLY A 351 -30.23 2.89 9.37
CA GLY A 351 -31.39 3.28 8.57
C GLY A 351 -31.03 4.09 7.32
N LEU A 352 -29.85 3.81 6.75
CA LEU A 352 -29.31 4.49 5.57
C LEU A 352 -29.03 3.50 4.45
N GLU A 353 -29.00 4.03 3.22
CA GLU A 353 -28.55 3.39 2.00
C GLU A 353 -27.42 4.24 1.38
N PRO A 354 -26.64 3.74 0.41
CA PRO A 354 -25.56 4.50 -0.23
C PRO A 354 -25.99 5.85 -0.82
N GLU A 355 -27.22 5.93 -1.31
CA GLU A 355 -27.84 7.12 -1.91
C GLU A 355 -28.58 8.00 -0.90
N SER A 356 -28.62 7.61 0.37
CA SER A 356 -29.21 8.44 1.43
C SER A 356 -28.40 9.69 1.69
N VAL A 357 -29.09 10.80 1.99
CA VAL A 357 -28.49 12.07 2.41
C VAL A 357 -28.59 12.17 3.93
N PRO A 358 -27.47 11.97 4.66
CA PRO A 358 -27.48 12.08 6.12
C PRO A 358 -27.74 13.53 6.55
N ALA A 359 -28.43 13.68 7.69
CA ALA A 359 -28.63 15.00 8.29
C ALA A 359 -27.29 15.68 8.57
N LYS A 360 -27.29 17.00 8.54
CA LYS A 360 -26.10 17.80 8.87
C LYS A 360 -25.57 17.46 10.26
N ASP A 361 -24.25 17.34 10.36
CA ASP A 361 -23.50 17.00 11.58
C ASP A 361 -23.82 15.57 12.14
N ARG A 362 -24.44 14.70 11.35
CA ARG A 362 -24.65 13.30 11.69
C ARG A 362 -23.44 12.50 11.24
N ASP A 363 -22.77 11.83 12.18
CA ASP A 363 -21.74 10.86 11.87
C ASP A 363 -22.37 9.54 11.39
N VAL A 364 -21.84 9.02 10.30
CA VAL A 364 -22.24 7.78 9.64
C VAL A 364 -21.06 6.83 9.58
N LEU A 365 -21.18 5.71 10.27
CA LEU A 365 -20.18 4.65 10.24
C LEU A 365 -20.28 3.89 8.91
N ILE A 366 -19.18 3.77 8.20
CA ILE A 366 -19.09 3.08 6.90
C ILE A 366 -18.48 1.69 7.06
N GLN A 367 -17.33 1.59 7.74
CA GLN A 367 -16.63 0.33 7.96
C GLN A 367 -16.04 0.27 9.37
N ARG A 368 -16.10 -0.93 9.99
CA ARG A 368 -15.52 -1.22 11.31
C ARG A 368 -14.12 -1.79 11.22
N ASN A 369 -13.82 -2.57 10.20
CA ASN A 369 -12.49 -3.05 9.85
C ASN A 369 -11.76 -1.93 9.10
N ALA A 370 -10.79 -1.38 9.75
CA ALA A 370 -10.22 -0.11 9.36
C ALA A 370 -8.93 -0.28 8.55
N ASN A 371 -8.65 0.73 7.74
CA ASN A 371 -7.32 0.95 7.21
C ASN A 371 -6.37 1.33 8.34
N HIS A 372 -5.25 0.62 8.47
CA HIS A 372 -4.23 0.86 9.48
C HIS A 372 -3.44 2.14 9.18
N ALA A 373 -3.87 3.26 9.76
CA ALA A 373 -3.38 4.58 9.41
C ALA A 373 -2.50 5.25 10.49
N PHE A 374 -2.46 4.71 11.72
CA PHE A 374 -1.81 5.35 12.85
C PHE A 374 -0.71 4.47 13.42
N ASP A 375 0.51 4.99 13.48
CA ASP A 375 1.64 4.34 14.17
C ASP A 375 1.42 4.41 15.68
N VAL A 376 1.38 3.25 16.32
CA VAL A 376 1.24 3.08 17.77
C VAL A 376 2.35 2.19 18.34
N THR A 377 3.48 2.09 17.64
CA THR A 377 4.58 1.18 18.00
C THR A 377 5.04 1.39 19.44
N ASP A 378 5.23 2.62 19.85
CA ASP A 378 5.72 2.98 21.19
C ASP A 378 4.64 2.82 22.30
N GLU A 379 3.37 2.63 21.92
CA GLU A 379 2.25 2.47 22.85
C GLU A 379 2.00 0.99 23.21
N VAL A 380 2.55 0.04 22.45
CA VAL A 380 2.26 -1.40 22.63
C VAL A 380 2.75 -1.91 23.98
N HIS A 381 1.84 -2.47 24.77
CA HIS A 381 2.21 -3.07 26.06
C HIS A 381 3.23 -4.21 25.86
N PRO A 382 4.27 -4.30 26.72
CA PRO A 382 5.32 -5.31 26.58
C PRO A 382 4.81 -6.77 26.57
N GLU A 383 3.78 -7.09 27.35
CA GLU A 383 3.17 -8.43 27.32
C GLU A 383 2.45 -8.70 26.01
N THR A 384 1.77 -7.71 25.44
CA THR A 384 1.12 -7.83 24.11
C THR A 384 2.17 -8.04 23.02
N ALA A 385 3.28 -7.30 23.06
CA ALA A 385 4.41 -7.48 22.14
C ALA A 385 5.02 -8.90 22.29
N ALA A 386 5.15 -9.41 23.52
CA ALA A 386 5.65 -10.76 23.78
C ALA A 386 4.70 -11.85 23.26
N LEU A 387 3.37 -11.66 23.40
CA LEU A 387 2.35 -12.57 22.84
C LEU A 387 2.38 -12.59 21.31
N ALA A 388 2.51 -11.44 20.65
CA ALA A 388 2.65 -11.35 19.20
C ALA A 388 3.92 -12.08 18.71
N ALA A 389 5.06 -11.86 19.39
CA ALA A 389 6.30 -12.55 19.10
C ALA A 389 6.21 -14.07 19.36
N LEU A 390 5.46 -14.50 20.37
CA LEU A 390 5.20 -15.90 20.67
C LEU A 390 4.35 -16.53 19.55
N ALA A 391 3.29 -15.88 19.10
CA ALA A 391 2.43 -16.35 18.01
C ALA A 391 3.24 -16.56 16.73
N ALA A 392 4.06 -15.57 16.30
CA ALA A 392 4.95 -15.70 15.16
C ALA A 392 5.90 -16.89 15.28
N ARG A 393 6.48 -17.11 16.47
CA ARG A 393 7.41 -18.21 16.75
C ARG A 393 6.72 -19.58 16.74
N ILE A 394 5.49 -19.70 17.25
CA ILE A 394 4.72 -20.95 17.24
C ILE A 394 4.44 -21.37 15.81
N VAL A 395 4.02 -20.44 14.95
CA VAL A 395 3.79 -20.69 13.52
C VAL A 395 5.11 -20.96 12.79
N GLY A 396 6.22 -20.37 13.23
CA GLY A 396 7.56 -20.51 12.65
C GLY A 396 7.89 -19.47 11.59
N LEU A 397 7.31 -18.27 11.71
CA LEU A 397 7.55 -17.14 10.81
C LEU A 397 8.70 -16.26 11.32
N ASP A 398 9.61 -15.88 10.43
CA ASP A 398 10.70 -14.91 10.71
C ASP A 398 10.19 -13.46 10.62
N ILE A 399 9.37 -13.18 9.62
CA ILE A 399 8.60 -11.94 9.50
C ILE A 399 7.12 -12.30 9.53
N ALA A 400 6.37 -11.70 10.44
CA ALA A 400 4.95 -11.98 10.62
C ALA A 400 4.14 -10.71 10.86
N GLY A 401 2.98 -10.63 10.23
CA GLY A 401 1.92 -9.68 10.55
C GLY A 401 0.94 -10.32 11.53
N ILE A 402 0.77 -9.71 12.69
CA ILE A 402 -0.15 -10.18 13.71
C ILE A 402 -1.31 -9.20 13.79
N ASP A 403 -2.49 -9.68 13.45
CA ASP A 403 -3.72 -8.91 13.62
C ASP A 403 -4.33 -9.24 14.98
N LEU A 404 -4.58 -8.22 15.77
CA LEU A 404 -5.23 -8.34 17.06
C LEU A 404 -6.29 -7.26 17.26
N VAL A 405 -7.26 -7.55 18.11
CA VAL A 405 -8.29 -6.59 18.51
C VAL A 405 -8.24 -6.40 20.01
N CYS A 406 -8.19 -5.15 20.46
CA CYS A 406 -8.25 -4.78 21.86
C CYS A 406 -8.82 -3.37 22.04
N GLN A 407 -9.26 -3.04 23.27
CA GLN A 407 -9.78 -1.72 23.58
C GLN A 407 -8.66 -0.68 23.75
N ASP A 408 -7.51 -1.11 24.29
CA ASP A 408 -6.36 -0.26 24.60
C ASP A 408 -5.07 -1.05 24.43
N ILE A 409 -4.27 -0.72 23.43
CA ILE A 409 -3.02 -1.42 23.11
C ILE A 409 -1.94 -1.23 24.20
N SER A 410 -2.07 -0.22 25.03
CA SER A 410 -1.15 0.08 26.15
C SER A 410 -1.40 -0.78 27.40
N ARG A 411 -2.40 -1.67 27.37
CA ARG A 411 -2.73 -2.59 28.44
C ARG A 411 -2.52 -4.05 28.03
N PRO A 412 -2.29 -4.96 29.00
CA PRO A 412 -2.20 -6.38 28.69
C PRO A 412 -3.43 -6.90 27.94
N LEU A 413 -3.21 -7.68 26.89
CA LEU A 413 -4.27 -8.18 26.00
C LEU A 413 -5.32 -9.00 26.76
N GLY A 414 -4.86 -9.90 27.64
CA GLY A 414 -5.72 -10.80 28.44
C GLY A 414 -6.61 -10.09 29.47
N GLU A 415 -6.20 -8.95 30.01
CA GLU A 415 -6.96 -8.22 31.04
C GLU A 415 -8.22 -7.52 30.49
N GLN A 416 -8.25 -7.29 29.19
CA GLN A 416 -9.33 -6.55 28.51
C GLN A 416 -10.15 -7.43 27.57
N GLY A 417 -9.90 -8.75 27.56
CA GLY A 417 -10.57 -9.67 26.65
C GLY A 417 -10.19 -9.46 25.18
N GLY A 418 -9.02 -8.87 24.93
CA GLY A 418 -8.44 -8.73 23.59
C GLY A 418 -7.93 -10.08 23.08
N ALA A 419 -7.81 -10.23 21.77
CA ALA A 419 -7.41 -11.48 21.14
C ALA A 419 -6.60 -11.25 19.85
N ILE A 420 -5.73 -12.21 19.54
CA ILE A 420 -5.10 -12.32 18.21
C ILE A 420 -6.10 -12.99 17.28
N VAL A 421 -6.42 -12.31 16.17
CA VAL A 421 -7.43 -12.77 15.21
C VAL A 421 -6.81 -13.43 13.99
N GLU A 422 -5.55 -13.05 13.65
CA GLU A 422 -4.85 -13.60 12.49
C GLU A 422 -3.33 -13.52 12.65
N VAL A 423 -2.61 -14.46 12.04
CA VAL A 423 -1.14 -14.48 11.92
C VAL A 423 -0.80 -14.68 10.45
N ASN A 424 -0.17 -13.67 9.83
CA ASN A 424 0.09 -13.63 8.41
C ASN A 424 1.59 -13.75 8.10
N ALA A 425 1.95 -14.59 7.11
CA ALA A 425 3.25 -14.59 6.49
C ALA A 425 3.31 -13.48 5.42
N GLY A 426 4.46 -12.85 5.24
CA GLY A 426 4.65 -11.80 4.23
C GLY A 426 3.74 -10.58 4.40
N PRO A 427 3.71 -9.93 5.58
CA PRO A 427 2.80 -8.85 5.90
C PRO A 427 3.06 -7.56 5.10
#